data_698733ba03ccf9fa627a6a949e1d8c50
#
_entry.id   698733ba03ccf9fa627a6a949e1d8c50
#
_cell.length_a   1.000
_cell.length_b   1.000
_cell.length_c   1.000
_cell.angle_alpha   90.00
_cell.angle_beta   90.00
_cell.angle_gamma   90.00
#
_symmetry.space_group_name_H-M   'P 1'
#
loop_
_entity.id
_entity.type
_entity.pdbx_description
1 polymer ?
#
loop_
_entity_poly.entity_id
_entity_poly.type
_entity_poly.pdbx_seq_one_letter_code
_entity_poly.pdbx_strand_id
1 'polypeptide(L)'
;MNKTMKQYKGKVLKAMMMLLAVGFALAGTSTLSSCSSDDEPYFTASEDDNPRILNTDLADSKIDRKTNYKLEIKVTPVHYTTVTWLLDGTKIAEGTTIDQPLPIGNHELKIVATTTKGKSTSRTLNVTVTPAADDPALGTNANELWVAPGETTTIHNCKNLGLVKKVLIADKEVA
;
A
#
# COMPACT_ATOMS: atom_id res chain seq x y z
N MET A 1 -66.22 12.16 -18.94
CA MET A 1 -65.16 13.04 -18.52
C MET A 1 -65.33 14.41 -19.12
N ASN A 2 -65.59 15.38 -18.28
CA ASN A 2 -66.22 16.67 -18.60
C ASN A 2 -65.25 17.56 -19.46
N LYS A 3 -65.78 18.13 -20.55
CA LYS A 3 -65.05 19.03 -21.46
C LYS A 3 -64.34 20.19 -20.73
N THR A 4 -64.93 20.67 -19.65
CA THR A 4 -64.42 21.72 -18.77
C THR A 4 -63.09 21.34 -18.08
N MET A 5 -62.91 20.10 -17.67
CA MET A 5 -61.66 19.66 -17.02
C MET A 5 -60.48 19.57 -18.01
N LYS A 6 -60.72 19.22 -19.28
CA LYS A 6 -59.66 19.21 -20.33
C LYS A 6 -59.17 20.62 -20.65
N GLN A 7 -60.10 21.60 -20.63
CA GLN A 7 -59.73 22.99 -20.92
C GLN A 7 -58.91 23.62 -19.78
N TYR A 8 -59.22 23.21 -18.52
CA TYR A 8 -58.49 23.72 -17.36
C TYR A 8 -57.05 23.19 -17.31
N LYS A 9 -56.85 21.87 -17.60
CA LYS A 9 -55.50 21.29 -17.68
C LYS A 9 -54.63 21.93 -18.76
N GLY A 10 -55.22 22.27 -19.91
CA GLY A 10 -54.48 22.93 -21.00
C GLY A 10 -54.06 24.37 -20.67
N LYS A 11 -54.88 25.11 -19.94
CA LYS A 11 -54.57 26.48 -19.53
C LYS A 11 -53.54 26.54 -18.42
N VAL A 12 -53.60 25.62 -17.45
CA VAL A 12 -52.60 25.50 -16.38
C VAL A 12 -51.27 25.06 -16.92
N LEU A 13 -51.25 24.12 -17.88
CA LEU A 13 -50.03 23.67 -18.53
C LEU A 13 -49.35 24.76 -19.36
N LYS A 14 -50.14 25.59 -20.08
CA LYS A 14 -49.60 26.75 -20.83
C LYS A 14 -49.06 27.83 -19.90
N ALA A 15 -49.75 28.12 -18.78
CA ALA A 15 -49.28 29.07 -17.79
C ALA A 15 -48.01 28.61 -17.10
N MET A 16 -47.89 27.30 -16.82
CA MET A 16 -46.68 26.72 -16.22
C MET A 16 -45.50 26.68 -17.19
N MET A 17 -45.72 26.46 -18.49
CA MET A 17 -44.67 26.57 -19.51
C MET A 17 -44.21 28.02 -19.73
N MET A 18 -45.11 29.01 -19.66
CA MET A 18 -44.69 30.41 -19.75
C MET A 18 -43.89 30.87 -18.52
N LEU A 19 -44.24 30.40 -17.32
CA LEU A 19 -43.44 30.69 -16.11
C LEU A 19 -42.04 30.07 -16.16
N LEU A 20 -41.91 28.88 -16.73
CA LEU A 20 -40.60 28.25 -16.95
C LEU A 20 -39.75 28.99 -18.01
N ALA A 21 -40.40 29.52 -19.07
CA ALA A 21 -39.71 30.27 -20.10
C ALA A 21 -39.18 31.65 -19.61
N VAL A 22 -39.92 32.31 -18.73
CA VAL A 22 -39.53 33.60 -18.13
C VAL A 22 -38.42 33.40 -17.08
N GLY A 23 -38.47 32.28 -16.34
CA GLY A 23 -37.40 31.93 -15.38
C GLY A 23 -36.04 31.64 -16.04
N PHE A 24 -36.06 31.08 -17.26
CA PHE A 24 -34.82 30.80 -17.98
C PHE A 24 -34.19 32.03 -18.62
N ALA A 25 -34.98 33.09 -18.94
CA ALA A 25 -34.48 34.32 -19.54
C ALA A 25 -33.79 35.25 -18.52
N LEU A 26 -34.06 35.10 -17.23
CA LEU A 26 -33.44 35.88 -16.16
C LEU A 26 -32.20 35.22 -15.54
N ALA A 27 -31.99 33.92 -15.83
CA ALA A 27 -30.78 33.19 -15.39
C ALA A 27 -29.61 33.26 -16.37
N GLY A 28 -29.80 34.00 -17.49
CA GLY A 28 -28.85 34.01 -18.61
C GLY A 28 -27.82 35.12 -18.60
N THR A 29 -27.63 35.86 -17.53
CA THR A 29 -26.58 36.87 -17.43
C THR A 29 -25.76 36.80 -16.13
N SER A 30 -25.65 35.61 -15.52
CA SER A 30 -24.43 35.34 -14.82
C SER A 30 -23.39 35.10 -15.93
N THR A 31 -22.73 36.14 -16.38
CA THR A 31 -21.38 36.01 -16.86
C THR A 31 -20.66 35.27 -15.74
N LEU A 32 -20.53 33.96 -15.91
CA LEU A 32 -19.38 33.30 -15.35
C LEU A 32 -18.21 34.02 -15.99
N SER A 33 -17.80 35.12 -15.37
CA SER A 33 -16.46 35.58 -15.44
C SER A 33 -15.69 34.33 -15.03
N SER A 34 -15.35 33.47 -16.00
CA SER A 34 -14.23 32.64 -15.92
C SER A 34 -13.12 33.62 -15.57
N CYS A 35 -12.84 33.78 -14.28
CA CYS A 35 -11.51 34.14 -13.90
C CYS A 35 -10.64 33.05 -14.50
N SER A 36 -10.18 33.27 -15.72
CA SER A 36 -8.86 32.85 -16.11
C SER A 36 -7.92 33.72 -15.28
N SER A 37 -8.00 33.62 -13.98
CA SER A 37 -6.86 33.88 -13.15
C SER A 37 -5.89 32.78 -13.51
N ASP A 38 -4.85 33.11 -14.23
CA ASP A 38 -3.61 32.35 -14.27
C ASP A 38 -2.99 32.20 -12.85
N ASP A 39 -3.74 32.55 -11.83
CA ASP A 39 -3.54 32.31 -10.42
C ASP A 39 -4.28 31.03 -10.00
N GLU A 40 -4.08 29.93 -10.72
CA GLU A 40 -4.08 28.66 -10.00
C GLU A 40 -3.01 28.82 -8.91
N PRO A 41 -3.38 28.66 -7.63
CA PRO A 41 -2.36 28.64 -6.60
C PRO A 41 -1.42 27.51 -6.99
N TYR A 42 -0.30 27.84 -7.60
CA TYR A 42 0.81 26.94 -7.75
C TYR A 42 1.17 26.55 -6.31
N PHE A 43 0.61 25.46 -5.84
CA PHE A 43 1.19 24.74 -4.73
C PHE A 43 2.52 24.18 -5.23
N THR A 44 3.48 25.07 -5.38
CA THR A 44 4.87 24.66 -5.59
C THR A 44 5.29 24.00 -4.30
N ALA A 45 5.23 22.68 -4.31
CA ALA A 45 5.76 21.90 -3.22
C ALA A 45 7.21 22.35 -2.97
N SER A 46 7.49 22.82 -1.77
CA SER A 46 8.73 23.42 -1.34
C SER A 46 9.57 22.41 -0.56
N GLU A 47 10.89 22.63 -0.50
CA GLU A 47 11.79 21.88 0.38
C GLU A 47 11.48 22.10 1.87
N ASP A 48 10.78 23.20 2.20
CA ASP A 48 10.32 23.53 3.56
C ASP A 48 9.03 22.82 3.96
N ASP A 49 8.35 22.16 3.02
CA ASP A 49 7.15 21.40 3.33
C ASP A 49 7.50 20.10 4.07
N ASN A 50 6.59 19.68 4.95
CA ASN A 50 6.71 18.37 5.58
C ASN A 50 6.49 17.27 4.52
N PRO A 51 7.36 16.26 4.43
CA PRO A 51 7.16 15.18 3.48
C PRO A 51 5.93 14.36 3.84
N ARG A 52 5.23 13.89 2.81
CA ARG A 52 4.03 13.05 2.97
C ARG A 52 4.16 11.83 2.06
N ILE A 53 3.80 10.66 2.59
CA ILE A 53 3.62 9.43 1.83
C ILE A 53 2.16 9.40 1.41
N LEU A 54 1.91 9.40 0.10
CA LEU A 54 0.58 9.56 -0.50
C LEU A 54 -0.16 8.24 -0.69
N ASN A 55 0.54 7.10 -0.58
CA ASN A 55 -0.09 5.79 -0.66
C ASN A 55 -1.10 5.60 0.48
N THR A 56 -2.35 5.28 0.15
CA THR A 56 -3.43 5.03 1.11
C THR A 56 -3.71 3.55 1.32
N ASP A 57 -3.17 2.71 0.46
CA ASP A 57 -3.39 1.26 0.35
C ASP A 57 -2.24 0.42 0.90
N LEU A 58 -1.34 1.05 1.66
CA LEU A 58 -0.24 0.34 2.31
C LEU A 58 -0.79 -0.62 3.36
N ALA A 59 -0.47 -1.90 3.21
CA ALA A 59 -0.93 -2.97 4.09
C ALA A 59 0.19 -3.98 4.37
N ASP A 60 0.05 -4.70 5.48
CA ASP A 60 0.89 -5.84 5.80
C ASP A 60 0.80 -6.90 4.70
N SER A 61 1.88 -7.62 4.48
CA SER A 61 1.98 -8.56 3.37
C SER A 61 2.62 -9.88 3.78
N LYS A 62 2.29 -10.93 3.02
CA LYS A 62 2.89 -12.25 3.16
C LYS A 62 3.35 -12.72 1.79
N ILE A 63 4.62 -13.04 1.68
CA ILE A 63 5.26 -13.55 0.46
C ILE A 63 6.06 -14.82 0.78
N ASP A 64 6.42 -15.60 -0.24
CA ASP A 64 7.43 -16.64 -0.10
C ASP A 64 8.82 -16.10 -0.44
N ARG A 65 9.87 -16.76 0.04
CA ARG A 65 11.26 -16.30 -0.13
C ARG A 65 11.76 -16.22 -1.57
N LYS A 66 11.08 -16.86 -2.54
CA LYS A 66 11.43 -16.80 -3.96
C LYS A 66 10.79 -15.61 -4.67
N THR A 67 9.85 -14.97 -4.01
CA THR A 67 9.15 -13.80 -4.52
C THR A 67 9.83 -12.54 -4.00
N ASN A 68 10.23 -11.66 -4.90
CA ASN A 68 10.71 -10.34 -4.50
C ASN A 68 9.59 -9.53 -3.85
N TYR A 69 9.93 -8.84 -2.78
CA TYR A 69 9.06 -7.81 -2.24
C TYR A 69 9.10 -6.59 -3.17
N LYS A 70 7.95 -6.19 -3.69
CA LYS A 70 7.81 -5.08 -4.62
C LYS A 70 6.83 -4.06 -4.08
N LEU A 71 7.24 -2.82 -3.99
CA LEU A 71 6.39 -1.72 -3.58
C LEU A 71 6.90 -0.41 -4.20
N GLU A 72 5.96 0.45 -4.60
CA GLU A 72 6.23 1.80 -5.06
C GLU A 72 5.58 2.80 -4.10
N ILE A 73 6.34 3.81 -3.69
CA ILE A 73 5.91 4.87 -2.80
C ILE A 73 5.81 6.20 -3.54
N LYS A 74 4.67 6.83 -3.41
CA LYS A 74 4.44 8.20 -3.89
C LYS A 74 4.63 9.17 -2.74
N VAL A 75 5.48 10.18 -2.97
CA VAL A 75 5.81 11.18 -1.94
C VAL A 75 5.61 12.60 -2.46
N THR A 76 5.42 13.54 -1.55
CA THR A 76 5.43 14.97 -1.83
C THR A 76 6.18 15.69 -0.72
N PRO A 77 6.99 16.72 -1.02
CA PRO A 77 7.41 17.24 -2.34
C PRO A 77 8.36 16.29 -3.07
N VAL A 78 8.05 15.92 -4.32
CA VAL A 78 8.76 14.87 -5.07
C VAL A 78 10.24 15.18 -5.26
N HIS A 79 10.57 16.42 -5.67
CA HIS A 79 11.95 16.81 -6.01
C HIS A 79 12.85 17.04 -4.80
N TYR A 80 12.28 17.11 -3.61
CA TYR A 80 13.02 17.43 -2.37
C TYR A 80 13.01 16.28 -1.38
N THR A 81 12.39 15.14 -1.72
CA THR A 81 12.20 14.03 -0.79
C THR A 81 12.94 12.77 -1.24
N THR A 82 13.76 12.24 -0.36
CA THR A 82 14.40 10.92 -0.49
C THR A 82 13.62 9.91 0.35
N VAL A 83 13.40 8.71 -0.19
CA VAL A 83 12.78 7.58 0.53
C VAL A 83 13.85 6.59 0.90
N THR A 84 13.91 6.21 2.18
CA THR A 84 14.80 5.18 2.72
C THR A 84 13.95 4.00 3.24
N TRP A 85 14.37 2.78 2.92
CA TRP A 85 13.75 1.54 3.35
C TRP A 85 14.58 0.88 4.43
N LEU A 86 13.97 0.60 5.57
CA LEU A 86 14.61 -0.05 6.70
C LEU A 86 13.88 -1.36 6.99
N LEU A 87 14.59 -2.47 7.02
CA LEU A 87 14.10 -3.77 7.47
C LEU A 87 14.65 -4.05 8.86
N ASP A 88 13.80 -4.20 9.85
CA ASP A 88 14.18 -4.40 11.26
C ASP A 88 15.21 -3.35 11.73
N GLY A 89 15.02 -2.09 11.30
CA GLY A 89 15.90 -0.97 11.60
C GLY A 89 17.15 -0.84 10.74
N THR A 90 17.46 -1.82 9.90
CA THR A 90 18.62 -1.78 9.00
C THR A 90 18.24 -1.27 7.62
N LYS A 91 18.99 -0.30 7.07
CA LYS A 91 18.75 0.22 5.71
C LYS A 91 19.02 -0.87 4.67
N ILE A 92 18.01 -1.15 3.82
CA ILE A 92 18.10 -2.15 2.76
C ILE A 92 17.99 -1.55 1.35
N ALA A 93 17.36 -0.38 1.20
CA ALA A 93 17.22 0.29 -0.09
C ALA A 93 17.01 1.80 0.08
N GLU A 94 17.13 2.52 -1.04
CA GLU A 94 16.83 3.95 -1.17
C GLU A 94 16.14 4.21 -2.51
N GLY A 95 15.25 5.20 -2.54
CA GLY A 95 14.42 5.53 -3.69
C GLY A 95 12.96 5.17 -3.48
N THR A 96 12.12 5.58 -4.43
CA THR A 96 10.66 5.42 -4.32
C THR A 96 10.16 4.00 -4.58
N THR A 97 11.01 3.11 -5.05
CA THR A 97 10.67 1.71 -5.36
C THR A 97 11.60 0.75 -4.65
N ILE A 98 11.06 -0.39 -4.25
CA ILE A 98 11.82 -1.55 -3.79
C ILE A 98 11.39 -2.77 -4.61
N ASP A 99 12.37 -3.57 -5.06
CA ASP A 99 12.16 -4.84 -5.76
C ASP A 99 13.33 -5.76 -5.44
N GLN A 100 13.25 -6.46 -4.32
CA GLN A 100 14.32 -7.36 -3.88
C GLN A 100 13.81 -8.50 -3.00
N PRO A 101 14.52 -9.62 -2.91
CA PRO A 101 14.20 -10.69 -1.96
C PRO A 101 14.41 -10.19 -0.52
N LEU A 102 13.57 -10.67 0.38
CA LEU A 102 13.71 -10.47 1.82
C LEU A 102 14.05 -11.80 2.51
N PRO A 103 14.71 -11.79 3.67
CA PRO A 103 14.99 -13.00 4.44
C PRO A 103 13.71 -13.64 4.96
N ILE A 104 13.75 -14.95 5.25
CA ILE A 104 12.62 -15.66 5.87
C ILE A 104 12.43 -15.14 7.29
N GLY A 105 11.17 -14.90 7.67
CA GLY A 105 10.80 -14.43 9.01
C GLY A 105 9.65 -13.43 8.99
N ASN A 106 9.38 -12.90 10.17
CA ASN A 106 8.48 -11.76 10.34
C ASN A 106 9.34 -10.52 10.51
N HIS A 107 9.11 -9.53 9.67
CA HIS A 107 9.93 -8.33 9.58
C HIS A 107 9.10 -7.08 9.73
N GLU A 108 9.66 -6.06 10.38
CA GLU A 108 9.17 -4.70 10.34
C GLU A 108 9.84 -3.96 9.17
N LEU A 109 9.06 -3.58 8.17
CA LEU A 109 9.50 -2.74 7.07
C LEU A 109 9.09 -1.30 7.33
N LYS A 110 10.06 -0.44 7.62
CA LYS A 110 9.84 0.99 7.83
C LYS A 110 10.26 1.79 6.62
N ILE A 111 9.34 2.60 6.13
CA ILE A 111 9.52 3.50 4.99
C ILE A 111 9.68 4.90 5.55
N VAL A 112 10.80 5.56 5.30
CA VAL A 112 11.10 6.91 5.80
C VAL A 112 11.27 7.84 4.61
N ALA A 113 10.42 8.85 4.50
CA ALA A 113 10.54 9.92 3.54
C ALA A 113 11.17 11.15 4.23
N THR A 114 12.28 11.65 3.71
CA THR A 114 13.04 12.77 4.31
C THR A 114 13.31 13.83 3.26
N THR A 115 13.01 15.09 3.56
CA THR A 115 13.32 16.21 2.67
C THR A 115 14.78 16.64 2.78
N THR A 116 15.25 17.43 1.82
CA THR A 116 16.59 18.07 1.82
C THR A 116 16.85 18.92 3.06
N LYS A 117 15.80 19.45 3.71
CA LYS A 117 15.88 20.19 4.97
C LYS A 117 15.81 19.29 6.22
N GLY A 118 15.83 17.97 6.06
CA GLY A 118 15.85 17.01 7.17
C GLY A 118 14.49 16.76 7.83
N LYS A 119 13.39 17.32 7.33
CA LYS A 119 12.04 16.98 7.79
C LYS A 119 11.70 15.57 7.32
N SER A 120 11.08 14.75 8.19
CA SER A 120 10.77 13.36 7.84
C SER A 120 9.38 12.93 8.26
N THR A 121 8.86 11.94 7.54
CA THR A 121 7.67 11.15 7.89
C THR A 121 7.95 9.69 7.65
N SER A 122 7.21 8.79 8.29
CA SER A 122 7.40 7.36 8.10
C SER A 122 6.08 6.59 8.08
N ARG A 123 6.13 5.39 7.48
CA ARG A 123 5.12 4.33 7.57
C ARG A 123 5.82 3.03 7.92
N THR A 124 5.15 2.19 8.69
CA THR A 124 5.64 0.86 9.08
C THR A 124 4.64 -0.18 8.59
N LEU A 125 5.13 -1.28 8.02
CA LEU A 125 4.39 -2.42 7.53
C LEU A 125 5.01 -3.69 8.12
N ASN A 126 4.20 -4.71 8.38
CA ASN A 126 4.70 -6.04 8.71
C ASN A 126 4.77 -6.89 7.44
N VAL A 127 5.94 -7.46 7.20
CA VAL A 127 6.17 -8.35 6.05
C VAL A 127 6.55 -9.73 6.58
N THR A 128 5.71 -10.72 6.29
CA THR A 128 6.00 -12.11 6.61
C THR A 128 6.55 -12.81 5.38
N VAL A 129 7.79 -13.28 5.46
CA VAL A 129 8.42 -14.09 4.39
C VAL A 129 8.45 -15.55 4.82
N THR A 130 7.75 -16.39 4.07
CA THR A 130 7.68 -17.83 4.36
C THR A 130 8.68 -18.62 3.51
N PRO A 131 9.11 -19.80 3.97
CA PRO A 131 9.80 -20.75 3.12
C PRO A 131 8.97 -21.04 1.87
N ALA A 132 9.63 -21.32 0.75
CA ALA A 132 8.97 -21.77 -0.46
C ALA A 132 8.51 -23.24 -0.31
N ALA A 133 7.53 -23.64 -1.12
CA ALA A 133 6.94 -24.98 -1.02
C ALA A 133 7.95 -26.13 -1.25
N ASP A 134 9.01 -25.86 -1.97
CA ASP A 134 10.10 -26.78 -2.28
C ASP A 134 11.32 -26.63 -1.37
N ASP A 135 11.26 -25.79 -0.35
CA ASP A 135 12.32 -25.68 0.64
C ASP A 135 12.38 -26.91 1.56
N PRO A 136 13.58 -27.24 2.07
CA PRO A 136 13.71 -28.23 3.13
C PRO A 136 12.91 -27.82 4.35
N ALA A 137 12.18 -28.77 4.91
CA ALA A 137 11.46 -28.56 6.16
C ALA A 137 11.61 -29.79 7.08
N LEU A 138 11.92 -29.53 8.35
CA LEU A 138 11.86 -30.53 9.38
C LEU A 138 10.40 -30.80 9.78
N GLY A 139 10.15 -31.99 10.28
CA GLY A 139 8.82 -32.42 10.75
C GLY A 139 8.37 -31.60 11.96
N THR A 140 7.08 -31.69 12.22
CA THR A 140 6.41 -30.89 13.27
C THR A 140 6.91 -31.17 14.68
N ASN A 141 7.52 -32.33 14.92
CA ASN A 141 8.08 -32.73 16.23
C ASN A 141 9.56 -32.33 16.41
N ALA A 142 10.17 -31.65 15.42
CA ALA A 142 11.61 -31.32 15.48
C ALA A 142 11.99 -30.34 16.61
N ASN A 143 11.03 -29.54 17.07
CA ASN A 143 11.26 -28.54 18.13
C ASN A 143 11.15 -29.07 19.54
N GLU A 144 10.65 -30.31 19.74
CA GLU A 144 10.37 -30.90 21.04
C GLU A 144 10.86 -32.36 21.11
N LEU A 145 12.04 -32.64 20.61
CA LEU A 145 12.63 -33.98 20.65
C LEU A 145 13.35 -34.21 21.98
N TRP A 146 12.87 -35.20 22.71
CA TRP A 146 13.55 -35.72 23.90
C TRP A 146 14.18 -37.07 23.58
N VAL A 147 15.47 -37.18 23.79
CA VAL A 147 16.25 -38.44 23.57
C VAL A 147 17.11 -38.71 24.78
N ALA A 148 17.02 -39.92 25.32
CA ALA A 148 17.90 -40.32 26.40
C ALA A 148 19.35 -40.52 25.91
N PRO A 149 20.35 -40.33 26.77
CA PRO A 149 21.75 -40.54 26.40
C PRO A 149 21.99 -41.93 25.80
N GLY A 150 22.54 -41.97 24.58
CA GLY A 150 22.81 -43.23 23.86
C GLY A 150 21.64 -43.79 23.05
N GLU A 151 20.48 -43.16 23.10
CA GLU A 151 19.34 -43.51 22.24
C GLU A 151 19.27 -42.67 20.99
N THR A 152 18.50 -43.12 20.00
CA THR A 152 18.23 -42.43 18.76
C THR A 152 16.77 -42.13 18.58
N THR A 153 16.43 -41.04 17.95
CA THR A 153 15.05 -40.73 17.57
C THR A 153 14.96 -40.32 16.11
N THR A 154 13.77 -40.43 15.56
CA THR A 154 13.52 -40.08 14.16
C THR A 154 12.62 -38.85 14.09
N ILE A 155 13.01 -37.86 13.28
CA ILE A 155 12.17 -36.74 12.94
C ILE A 155 11.29 -37.15 11.77
N HIS A 156 9.97 -37.16 12.01
CA HIS A 156 8.98 -37.58 11.01
C HIS A 156 8.49 -36.36 10.17
N ASN A 157 7.89 -36.68 9.03
CA ASN A 157 7.26 -35.68 8.15
C ASN A 157 8.19 -34.58 7.61
N CYS A 158 9.48 -34.88 7.51
CA CYS A 158 10.43 -34.00 6.84
C CYS A 158 10.14 -33.93 5.34
N LYS A 159 10.40 -32.77 4.73
CA LYS A 159 10.21 -32.52 3.29
C LYS A 159 11.51 -32.06 2.65
N ASN A 160 11.71 -32.42 1.39
CA ASN A 160 12.78 -31.91 0.53
C ASN A 160 14.20 -32.07 1.11
N LEU A 161 14.45 -33.14 1.88
CA LEU A 161 15.73 -33.36 2.57
C LEU A 161 16.94 -33.45 1.62
N GLY A 162 16.74 -33.85 0.36
CA GLY A 162 17.82 -33.88 -0.64
C GLY A 162 18.46 -32.52 -0.93
N LEU A 163 17.84 -31.43 -0.50
CA LEU A 163 18.35 -30.06 -0.63
C LEU A 163 19.14 -29.59 0.61
N VAL A 164 19.14 -30.39 1.67
CA VAL A 164 19.84 -30.03 2.91
C VAL A 164 21.34 -30.20 2.72
N LYS A 165 22.12 -29.16 3.01
CA LYS A 165 23.58 -29.17 2.93
C LYS A 165 24.23 -29.56 4.25
N LYS A 166 23.61 -29.18 5.37
CA LYS A 166 24.09 -29.49 6.71
C LYS A 166 22.96 -29.39 7.74
N VAL A 167 23.09 -30.09 8.82
CA VAL A 167 22.21 -30.01 9.99
C VAL A 167 23.03 -29.54 11.17
N LEU A 168 22.50 -28.57 11.92
CA LEU A 168 23.14 -28.04 13.13
C LEU A 168 22.24 -28.34 14.34
N ILE A 169 22.84 -28.75 15.45
CA ILE A 169 22.21 -28.84 16.76
C ILE A 169 23.02 -27.99 17.72
N ALA A 170 22.41 -27.00 18.34
CA ALA A 170 23.07 -26.01 19.19
C ALA A 170 24.36 -25.44 18.51
N ASP A 171 24.21 -25.03 17.26
CA ASP A 171 25.27 -24.47 16.38
C ASP A 171 26.42 -25.43 16.04
N LYS A 172 26.32 -26.70 16.41
CA LYS A 172 27.27 -27.74 16.03
C LYS A 172 26.74 -28.55 14.87
N GLU A 173 27.60 -28.74 13.85
CA GLU A 173 27.25 -29.57 12.70
C GLU A 173 27.22 -31.05 13.11
N VAL A 174 26.13 -31.77 12.76
CA VAL A 174 25.86 -33.15 13.16
C VAL A 174 25.65 -34.08 11.96
N ALA A 175 25.48 -33.53 10.74
CA ALA A 175 25.40 -34.31 9.49
C ALA A 175 25.66 -33.42 8.28
#